data_3e90148185a8cb702fb711789eb8ec33
#
_entry.id   3e90148185a8cb702fb711789eb8ec33
#
_cell.length_a   1.000
_cell.length_b   1.000
_cell.length_c   1.000
_cell.angle_alpha   90.00
_cell.angle_beta   90.00
_cell.angle_gamma   90.00
#
_symmetry.space_group_name_H-M   'P 1'
#
loop_
_entity.id
_entity.type
_entity.pdbx_description
1 polymer ?
#
loop_
_entity_poly.entity_id
_entity_poly.type
_entity_poly.pdbx_seq_one_letter_code
_entity_poly.pdbx_strand_id
1 'polypeptide(L)'
;MKLVILDGYTENPGDLSWAELAALGELTVYDRTSYTESPLIAERIGDAEIVVMNKTPISRATIDACPNIRLIAVLATGYNVVDYNYAREKGIPVVNVPAYGTASVSQYSIALLLEICHHIGHHSASVHAGNWASNPDWCYWDYPLIELEGKTIGIIGFGRIGQAEGRIARAMGMHVLAYDVYPNDAGRAIGAYVDLDTLLAQSDVVSLHCNLTPENTGLINKENIAKMKDGAILINNARGQLIVEQDVADA
;
A
#
# COMPACT_ATOMS: atom_id res chain seq x y z
N MET A 1 15.10 20.87 -22.57
CA MET A 1 15.06 19.94 -21.45
C MET A 1 14.42 18.65 -21.93
N LYS A 2 15.04 17.50 -21.67
CA LYS A 2 14.50 16.19 -22.04
C LYS A 2 13.90 15.49 -20.85
N LEU A 3 12.68 15.01 -20.99
CA LEU A 3 11.93 14.30 -19.97
C LEU A 3 11.61 12.89 -20.44
N VAL A 4 11.67 11.92 -19.55
CA VAL A 4 11.24 10.54 -19.82
C VAL A 4 10.29 10.05 -18.74
N ILE A 5 9.21 9.39 -19.15
CA ILE A 5 8.32 8.63 -18.25
C ILE A 5 8.56 7.15 -18.54
N LEU A 6 8.90 6.36 -17.51
CA LEU A 6 9.36 4.97 -17.69
C LEU A 6 8.24 3.92 -17.60
N ASP A 7 7.15 4.22 -16.90
CA ASP A 7 6.06 3.27 -16.61
C ASP A 7 4.69 3.97 -16.56
N GLY A 8 4.43 4.80 -17.55
CA GLY A 8 3.30 5.73 -17.59
C GLY A 8 1.92 5.08 -17.61
N TYR A 9 1.77 3.84 -18.11
CA TYR A 9 0.47 3.18 -18.22
C TYR A 9 -0.24 2.99 -16.87
N THR A 10 0.51 2.70 -15.81
CA THR A 10 -0.09 2.49 -14.48
C THR A 10 -0.56 3.79 -13.83
N GLU A 11 -0.10 4.93 -14.31
CA GLU A 11 -0.45 6.26 -13.82
C GLU A 11 -1.46 6.97 -14.71
N ASN A 12 -1.44 6.63 -16.01
CA ASN A 12 -2.31 7.21 -17.03
C ASN A 12 -2.67 6.13 -18.06
N PRO A 13 -3.67 5.31 -17.79
CA PRO A 13 -4.13 4.30 -18.74
C PRO A 13 -4.89 4.89 -19.95
N GLY A 14 -4.94 6.22 -20.08
CA GLY A 14 -5.58 6.95 -21.16
C GLY A 14 -6.66 7.95 -20.72
N ASP A 15 -6.82 8.15 -19.41
CA ASP A 15 -7.80 9.07 -18.80
C ASP A 15 -7.21 10.44 -18.41
N LEU A 16 -5.88 10.57 -18.44
CA LEU A 16 -5.16 11.81 -18.16
C LEU A 16 -4.37 12.28 -19.38
N SER A 17 -3.81 13.49 -19.30
CA SER A 17 -2.98 14.07 -20.34
C SER A 17 -1.57 14.35 -19.83
N TRP A 18 -0.56 14.01 -20.65
CA TRP A 18 0.83 14.41 -20.42
C TRP A 18 1.17 15.79 -21.01
N ALA A 19 0.19 16.54 -21.54
CA ALA A 19 0.42 17.80 -22.25
C ALA A 19 1.14 18.85 -21.39
N GLU A 20 0.84 18.93 -20.09
CA GLU A 20 1.51 19.87 -19.18
C GLU A 20 3.00 19.54 -19.01
N LEU A 21 3.36 18.25 -18.92
CA LEU A 21 4.77 17.82 -18.89
C LEU A 21 5.45 18.02 -20.23
N ALA A 22 4.75 17.75 -21.34
CA ALA A 22 5.26 17.97 -22.68
C ALA A 22 5.53 19.46 -22.99
N ALA A 23 4.78 20.37 -22.36
CA ALA A 23 5.03 21.81 -22.48
C ALA A 23 6.36 22.27 -21.85
N LEU A 24 6.95 21.46 -20.95
CA LEU A 24 8.23 21.75 -20.29
C LEU A 24 9.44 21.38 -21.16
N GLY A 25 9.29 20.54 -22.18
CA GLY A 25 10.38 20.11 -23.04
C GLY A 25 10.04 18.91 -23.91
N GLU A 26 11.07 18.26 -24.43
CA GLU A 26 10.94 17.04 -25.23
C GLU A 26 10.59 15.87 -24.30
N LEU A 27 9.36 15.36 -24.39
CA LEU A 27 8.84 14.29 -23.55
C LEU A 27 8.78 12.96 -24.32
N THR A 28 9.41 11.93 -23.75
CA THR A 28 9.26 10.54 -24.18
C THR A 28 8.48 9.77 -23.13
N VAL A 29 7.45 9.02 -23.54
CA VAL A 29 6.61 8.22 -22.62
C VAL A 29 6.72 6.75 -23.02
N TYR A 30 7.12 5.92 -22.05
CA TYR A 30 7.05 4.47 -22.13
C TYR A 30 5.93 3.97 -21.23
N ASP A 31 5.04 3.16 -21.76
CA ASP A 31 3.95 2.55 -20.99
C ASP A 31 4.45 1.65 -19.89
N ARG A 32 5.45 0.84 -20.20
CA ARG A 32 6.06 -0.13 -19.28
C ARG A 32 7.55 -0.28 -19.58
N THR A 33 8.38 -0.31 -18.57
CA THR A 33 9.81 -0.58 -18.71
C THR A 33 10.17 -1.88 -18.03
N SER A 34 10.53 -1.84 -16.74
CA SER A 34 10.85 -3.05 -15.95
C SER A 34 10.53 -2.79 -14.48
N TYR A 35 10.07 -3.81 -13.77
CA TYR A 35 9.87 -3.76 -12.32
C TYR A 35 11.06 -4.35 -11.54
N THR A 36 12.06 -4.83 -12.26
CA THR A 36 13.32 -5.31 -11.71
C THR A 36 14.47 -4.59 -12.40
N GLU A 37 15.66 -4.63 -11.79
CA GLU A 37 16.87 -4.06 -12.37
C GLU A 37 17.12 -4.62 -13.78
N SER A 38 17.36 -3.72 -14.74
CA SER A 38 17.51 -4.08 -16.15
C SER A 38 18.29 -3.02 -16.91
N PRO A 39 19.20 -3.39 -17.83
CA PRO A 39 19.88 -2.45 -18.72
C PRO A 39 18.94 -1.60 -19.57
N LEU A 40 17.73 -2.10 -19.86
CA LEU A 40 16.69 -1.40 -20.58
C LEU A 40 16.30 -0.07 -19.91
N ILE A 41 16.44 0.03 -18.58
CA ILE A 41 16.10 1.25 -17.83
C ILE A 41 17.03 2.38 -18.24
N ALA A 42 18.33 2.14 -18.19
CA ALA A 42 19.34 3.13 -18.60
C ALA A 42 19.22 3.47 -20.11
N GLU A 43 18.95 2.46 -20.97
CA GLU A 43 18.71 2.65 -22.41
C GLU A 43 17.55 3.61 -22.65
N ARG A 44 16.44 3.46 -21.95
CA ARG A 44 15.25 4.32 -22.08
C ARG A 44 15.42 5.70 -21.48
N ILE A 45 16.18 5.82 -20.42
CA ILE A 45 16.54 7.12 -19.86
C ILE A 45 17.39 7.91 -20.88
N GLY A 46 18.38 7.24 -21.47
CA GLY A 46 19.26 7.85 -22.47
C GLY A 46 19.91 9.13 -21.97
N ASP A 47 19.65 10.24 -22.63
CA ASP A 47 20.16 11.58 -22.30
C ASP A 47 19.14 12.48 -21.59
N ALA A 48 18.06 11.90 -21.06
CA ALA A 48 17.03 12.65 -20.33
C ALA A 48 17.59 13.29 -19.04
N GLU A 49 17.14 14.53 -18.81
CA GLU A 49 17.50 15.32 -17.62
C GLU A 49 16.49 15.08 -16.46
N ILE A 50 15.24 14.78 -16.80
CA ILE A 50 14.18 14.49 -15.82
C ILE A 50 13.63 13.09 -16.07
N VAL A 51 13.68 12.26 -15.02
CA VAL A 51 13.14 10.91 -15.02
C VAL A 51 11.88 10.88 -14.16
N VAL A 52 10.76 10.52 -14.76
CA VAL A 52 9.47 10.35 -14.11
C VAL A 52 9.11 8.88 -14.11
N MET A 53 8.75 8.31 -12.96
CA MET A 53 8.46 6.89 -12.84
C MET A 53 7.63 6.59 -11.58
N ASN A 54 7.09 5.37 -11.49
CA ASN A 54 6.39 4.88 -10.30
C ASN A 54 7.08 3.65 -9.70
N LYS A 55 7.23 2.56 -10.46
CA LYS A 55 7.76 1.28 -9.96
C LYS A 55 9.04 0.81 -10.64
N THR A 56 9.43 1.46 -11.73
CA THR A 56 10.71 1.17 -12.39
C THR A 56 11.86 1.48 -11.42
N PRO A 57 12.74 0.52 -11.07
CA PRO A 57 13.82 0.78 -10.13
C PRO A 57 14.89 1.71 -10.71
N ILE A 58 15.36 2.66 -9.90
CA ILE A 58 16.48 3.53 -10.25
C ILE A 58 17.61 3.26 -9.26
N SER A 59 18.49 2.35 -9.64
CA SER A 59 19.62 1.94 -8.82
C SER A 59 20.82 2.87 -8.98
N ARG A 60 21.84 2.64 -8.16
CA ARG A 60 23.17 3.25 -8.30
C ARG A 60 23.74 3.05 -9.70
N ALA A 61 23.65 1.83 -10.25
CA ALA A 61 24.16 1.51 -11.58
C ALA A 61 23.42 2.30 -12.67
N THR A 62 22.11 2.45 -12.55
CA THR A 62 21.28 3.28 -13.46
C THR A 62 21.68 4.75 -13.38
N ILE A 63 21.88 5.30 -12.18
CA ILE A 63 22.29 6.70 -11.98
C ILE A 63 23.68 6.94 -12.61
N ASP A 64 24.63 6.03 -12.40
CA ASP A 64 25.97 6.16 -12.98
C ASP A 64 25.96 6.02 -14.51
N ALA A 65 25.09 5.21 -15.08
CA ALA A 65 24.94 5.04 -16.53
C ALA A 65 24.27 6.25 -17.20
N CYS A 66 23.51 7.08 -16.45
CA CYS A 66 22.72 8.20 -16.97
C CYS A 66 23.17 9.54 -16.33
N PRO A 67 24.36 10.07 -16.68
CA PRO A 67 24.95 11.22 -16.00
C PRO A 67 24.21 12.55 -16.23
N ASN A 68 23.26 12.59 -17.15
CA ASN A 68 22.48 13.78 -17.44
C ASN A 68 21.27 13.97 -16.50
N ILE A 69 20.97 12.99 -15.65
CA ILE A 69 19.83 13.07 -14.73
C ILE A 69 20.02 14.23 -13.75
N ARG A 70 19.07 15.12 -13.66
CA ARG A 70 19.03 16.29 -12.77
C ARG A 70 17.88 16.23 -11.76
N LEU A 71 16.84 15.44 -12.04
CA LEU A 71 15.67 15.25 -11.19
C LEU A 71 15.09 13.85 -11.42
N ILE A 72 14.73 13.18 -10.31
CA ILE A 72 13.92 11.95 -10.34
C ILE A 72 12.59 12.25 -9.64
N ALA A 73 11.48 12.07 -10.36
CA ALA A 73 10.12 12.29 -9.86
C ALA A 73 9.38 10.96 -9.76
N VAL A 74 9.05 10.55 -8.53
CA VAL A 74 8.31 9.31 -8.26
C VAL A 74 6.82 9.63 -8.18
N LEU A 75 6.01 9.08 -9.09
CA LEU A 75 4.55 9.26 -9.15
C LEU A 75 3.82 8.39 -8.10
N ALA A 76 4.36 8.34 -6.89
CA ALA A 76 3.81 7.58 -5.78
C ALA A 76 4.23 8.21 -4.44
N THR A 77 3.58 7.79 -3.34
CA THR A 77 4.05 8.14 -1.98
C THR A 77 5.32 7.39 -1.63
N GLY A 78 5.39 6.09 -1.94
CA GLY A 78 6.56 5.25 -1.67
C GLY A 78 7.66 5.42 -2.74
N TYR A 79 8.89 5.71 -2.32
CA TYR A 79 10.03 5.98 -3.17
C TYR A 79 11.21 5.01 -2.97
N ASN A 80 10.98 3.90 -2.27
CA ASN A 80 12.01 2.89 -1.97
C ASN A 80 12.55 2.15 -3.21
N VAL A 81 11.98 2.36 -4.38
CA VAL A 81 12.46 1.86 -5.68
C VAL A 81 13.62 2.67 -6.25
N VAL A 82 13.91 3.83 -5.66
CA VAL A 82 15.03 4.70 -6.04
C VAL A 82 16.13 4.62 -4.96
N ASP A 83 17.38 4.45 -5.35
CA ASP A 83 18.54 4.67 -4.44
C ASP A 83 18.68 6.18 -4.16
N TYR A 84 17.74 6.69 -3.37
CA TYR A 84 17.67 8.14 -3.06
C TYR A 84 18.87 8.64 -2.25
N ASN A 85 19.54 7.76 -1.50
CA ASN A 85 20.76 8.12 -0.79
C ASN A 85 21.88 8.40 -1.78
N TYR A 86 22.07 7.53 -2.76
CA TYR A 86 23.05 7.72 -3.81
C TYR A 86 22.71 8.89 -4.73
N ALA A 87 21.44 9.06 -5.10
CA ALA A 87 20.99 10.23 -5.85
C ALA A 87 21.36 11.53 -5.12
N ARG A 88 21.18 11.59 -3.79
CA ARG A 88 21.56 12.73 -2.97
C ARG A 88 23.07 12.96 -2.95
N GLU A 89 23.90 11.90 -2.88
CA GLU A 89 25.36 12.01 -2.99
C GLU A 89 25.81 12.62 -4.33
N LYS A 90 25.07 12.34 -5.39
CA LYS A 90 25.29 12.91 -6.75
C LYS A 90 24.65 14.30 -6.94
N GLY A 91 23.96 14.83 -5.93
CA GLY A 91 23.26 16.12 -6.03
C GLY A 91 21.98 16.07 -6.86
N ILE A 92 21.40 14.87 -7.07
CA ILE A 92 20.16 14.66 -7.83
C ILE A 92 18.99 14.63 -6.83
N PRO A 93 18.07 15.61 -6.86
CA PRO A 93 16.89 15.60 -6.03
C PRO A 93 15.95 14.46 -6.46
N VAL A 94 15.34 13.79 -5.46
CA VAL A 94 14.29 12.81 -5.63
C VAL A 94 13.03 13.38 -4.98
N VAL A 95 11.97 13.53 -5.76
CA VAL A 95 10.67 14.03 -5.28
C VAL A 95 9.59 12.95 -5.43
N ASN A 96 8.57 13.03 -4.59
CA ASN A 96 7.44 12.09 -4.60
C ASN A 96 6.10 12.82 -4.44
N VAL A 97 4.99 12.10 -4.50
CA VAL A 97 3.64 12.63 -4.27
C VAL A 97 3.12 12.15 -2.91
N PRO A 98 3.32 12.94 -1.84
CA PRO A 98 2.87 12.55 -0.52
C PRO A 98 1.34 12.73 -0.38
N ALA A 99 0.69 11.89 0.42
CA ALA A 99 -0.67 12.07 0.94
C ALA A 99 -1.85 11.87 -0.02
N TYR A 100 -1.69 11.71 -1.34
CA TYR A 100 -2.81 11.51 -2.26
C TYR A 100 -3.62 10.25 -1.97
N GLY A 101 -2.96 9.18 -1.51
CA GLY A 101 -3.57 7.88 -1.25
C GLY A 101 -4.21 7.72 0.14
N THR A 102 -4.22 8.75 1.01
CA THR A 102 -4.66 8.58 2.41
C THR A 102 -6.09 8.06 2.50
N ALA A 103 -7.04 8.70 1.84
CA ALA A 103 -8.44 8.30 1.86
C ALA A 103 -8.67 6.99 1.10
N SER A 104 -8.11 6.86 -0.12
CA SER A 104 -8.33 5.69 -0.97
C SER A 104 -7.78 4.41 -0.34
N VAL A 105 -6.58 4.43 0.23
CA VAL A 105 -6.00 3.23 0.86
C VAL A 105 -6.76 2.85 2.12
N SER A 106 -7.09 3.81 3.00
CA SER A 106 -7.85 3.51 4.22
C SER A 106 -9.25 2.97 3.92
N GLN A 107 -9.95 3.53 2.92
CA GLN A 107 -11.24 3.02 2.47
C GLN A 107 -11.13 1.62 1.87
N TYR A 108 -10.09 1.36 1.08
CA TYR A 108 -9.87 0.05 0.47
C TYR A 108 -9.55 -1.02 1.52
N SER A 109 -8.76 -0.69 2.57
CA SER A 109 -8.52 -1.60 3.69
C SER A 109 -9.82 -2.00 4.38
N ILE A 110 -10.71 -1.04 4.65
CA ILE A 110 -12.03 -1.31 5.23
C ILE A 110 -12.93 -2.09 4.26
N ALA A 111 -12.86 -1.81 2.96
CA ALA A 111 -13.62 -2.58 1.97
C ALA A 111 -13.19 -4.05 1.93
N LEU A 112 -11.88 -4.34 1.99
CA LEU A 112 -11.38 -5.71 2.14
C LEU A 112 -11.85 -6.37 3.42
N LEU A 113 -11.80 -5.65 4.56
CA LEU A 113 -12.30 -6.15 5.82
C LEU A 113 -13.78 -6.52 5.75
N LEU A 114 -14.60 -5.65 5.17
CA LEU A 114 -16.04 -5.91 5.00
C LEU A 114 -16.32 -7.07 4.05
N GLU A 115 -15.53 -7.23 2.97
CA GLU A 115 -15.65 -8.38 2.07
C GLU A 115 -15.33 -9.70 2.79
N ILE A 116 -14.27 -9.72 3.61
CA ILE A 116 -13.90 -10.89 4.41
C ILE A 116 -15.01 -11.22 5.43
N CYS A 117 -15.58 -10.20 6.09
CA CYS A 117 -16.59 -10.40 7.12
C CYS A 117 -17.97 -10.75 6.59
N HIS A 118 -18.33 -10.27 5.40
CA HIS A 118 -19.72 -10.32 4.90
C HIS A 118 -19.88 -11.04 3.56
N HIS A 119 -18.79 -11.44 2.89
CA HIS A 119 -18.81 -12.13 1.58
C HIS A 119 -19.74 -11.45 0.56
N ILE A 120 -19.63 -10.12 0.45
CA ILE A 120 -20.56 -9.29 -0.36
C ILE A 120 -20.51 -9.70 -1.84
N GLY A 121 -19.31 -9.94 -2.38
CA GLY A 121 -19.12 -10.37 -3.76
C GLY A 121 -19.79 -11.71 -4.03
N HIS A 122 -19.64 -12.69 -3.12
CA HIS A 122 -20.28 -14.00 -3.22
C HIS A 122 -21.81 -13.86 -3.22
N HIS A 123 -22.39 -13.15 -2.24
CA HIS A 123 -23.84 -12.99 -2.16
C HIS A 123 -24.42 -12.22 -3.34
N SER A 124 -23.70 -11.21 -3.87
CA SER A 124 -24.07 -10.53 -5.10
C SER A 124 -24.14 -11.50 -6.29
N ALA A 125 -23.11 -12.33 -6.48
CA ALA A 125 -23.10 -13.34 -7.54
C ALA A 125 -24.22 -14.37 -7.38
N SER A 126 -24.50 -14.82 -6.15
CA SER A 126 -25.58 -15.73 -5.82
C SER A 126 -26.97 -15.16 -6.18
N VAL A 127 -27.18 -13.87 -5.87
CA VAL A 127 -28.43 -13.17 -6.26
C VAL A 127 -28.58 -13.11 -7.78
N HIS A 128 -27.51 -12.78 -8.53
CA HIS A 128 -27.53 -12.74 -9.99
C HIS A 128 -27.74 -14.13 -10.63
N ALA A 129 -27.34 -15.19 -9.95
CA ALA A 129 -27.62 -16.58 -10.35
C ALA A 129 -29.07 -17.01 -10.11
N GLY A 130 -29.91 -16.16 -9.49
CA GLY A 130 -31.33 -16.43 -9.24
C GLY A 130 -31.64 -17.09 -7.89
N ASN A 131 -30.62 -17.31 -7.04
CA ASN A 131 -30.80 -18.02 -5.77
C ASN A 131 -31.72 -17.27 -4.80
N TRP A 132 -31.74 -15.93 -4.83
CA TRP A 132 -32.65 -15.14 -4.03
C TRP A 132 -34.11 -15.38 -4.46
N ALA A 133 -34.37 -15.34 -5.77
CA ALA A 133 -35.74 -15.47 -6.30
C ALA A 133 -36.30 -16.89 -6.16
N SER A 134 -35.47 -17.91 -6.13
CA SER A 134 -35.84 -19.34 -5.99
C SER A 134 -35.79 -19.84 -4.55
N ASN A 135 -35.34 -19.02 -3.59
CA ASN A 135 -35.26 -19.42 -2.19
C ASN A 135 -36.70 -19.51 -1.58
N PRO A 136 -37.05 -20.57 -0.84
CA PRO A 136 -38.32 -20.70 -0.19
C PRO A 136 -38.49 -19.78 1.04
N ASP A 137 -37.35 -19.34 1.63
CA ASP A 137 -37.36 -18.49 2.81
C ASP A 137 -37.16 -16.99 2.44
N TRP A 138 -37.50 -16.10 3.36
CA TRP A 138 -37.35 -14.66 3.19
C TRP A 138 -35.88 -14.18 3.22
N CYS A 139 -34.92 -15.06 3.59
CA CYS A 139 -33.51 -14.80 3.61
C CYS A 139 -32.72 -16.10 3.40
N TYR A 140 -31.44 -15.97 3.03
CA TYR A 140 -30.46 -17.06 3.04
C TYR A 140 -29.07 -16.50 3.27
N TRP A 141 -28.14 -17.38 3.66
CA TRP A 141 -26.73 -17.09 3.80
C TRP A 141 -25.93 -18.37 3.48
N ASP A 142 -24.77 -18.18 2.86
CA ASP A 142 -23.89 -19.29 2.50
C ASP A 142 -22.68 -19.40 3.46
N TYR A 143 -22.39 -18.33 4.20
CA TYR A 143 -21.26 -18.24 5.16
C TYR A 143 -21.70 -17.58 6.47
N PRO A 144 -21.05 -17.96 7.59
CA PRO A 144 -21.18 -17.19 8.82
C PRO A 144 -20.69 -15.75 8.61
N LEU A 145 -21.47 -14.78 9.08
CA LEU A 145 -21.11 -13.37 9.01
C LEU A 145 -20.40 -12.95 10.30
N ILE A 146 -19.44 -12.02 10.18
CA ILE A 146 -18.67 -11.49 11.30
C ILE A 146 -19.09 -10.04 11.52
N GLU A 147 -19.68 -9.76 12.69
CA GLU A 147 -19.96 -8.39 13.13
C GLU A 147 -18.70 -7.76 13.73
N LEU A 148 -18.41 -6.51 13.36
CA LEU A 148 -17.20 -5.81 13.77
C LEU A 148 -17.35 -4.98 15.04
N GLU A 149 -18.59 -4.67 15.45
CA GLU A 149 -18.83 -3.94 16.71
C GLU A 149 -18.25 -4.69 17.90
N GLY A 150 -17.51 -3.95 18.74
CA GLY A 150 -16.82 -4.50 19.91
C GLY A 150 -15.54 -5.29 19.62
N LYS A 151 -15.22 -5.57 18.34
CA LYS A 151 -13.94 -6.21 17.98
C LYS A 151 -12.79 -5.21 18.00
N THR A 152 -11.58 -5.72 18.10
CA THR A 152 -10.36 -4.91 18.14
C THR A 152 -9.61 -4.96 16.81
N ILE A 153 -9.30 -3.80 16.25
CA ILE A 153 -8.37 -3.64 15.14
C ILE A 153 -7.02 -3.13 15.66
N GLY A 154 -5.94 -3.86 15.36
CA GLY A 154 -4.56 -3.46 15.61
C GLY A 154 -3.95 -2.89 14.34
N ILE A 155 -3.51 -1.64 14.37
CA ILE A 155 -2.94 -0.95 13.21
C ILE A 155 -1.45 -0.75 13.42
N ILE A 156 -0.63 -1.38 12.58
CA ILE A 156 0.83 -1.27 12.57
C ILE A 156 1.24 -0.22 11.55
N GLY A 157 1.82 0.90 12.04
CA GLY A 157 2.06 2.10 11.25
C GLY A 157 0.89 3.08 11.37
N PHE A 158 0.86 3.84 12.47
CA PHE A 158 -0.27 4.73 12.78
C PHE A 158 -0.01 6.17 12.33
N GLY A 159 0.47 6.29 11.06
CA GLY A 159 0.62 7.53 10.33
C GLY A 159 -0.70 8.01 9.71
N ARG A 160 -0.63 8.79 8.61
CA ARG A 160 -1.83 9.37 7.97
C ARG A 160 -2.87 8.32 7.57
N ILE A 161 -2.44 7.22 6.93
CA ILE A 161 -3.34 6.15 6.44
C ILE A 161 -3.90 5.36 7.62
N GLY A 162 -3.03 4.87 8.53
CA GLY A 162 -3.48 4.12 9.71
C GLY A 162 -4.45 4.90 10.59
N GLN A 163 -4.20 6.20 10.80
CA GLN A 163 -5.14 7.07 11.53
C GLN A 163 -6.46 7.27 10.77
N ALA A 164 -6.45 7.33 9.44
CA ALA A 164 -7.67 7.43 8.66
C ALA A 164 -8.50 6.14 8.75
N GLU A 165 -7.87 4.97 8.63
CA GLU A 165 -8.52 3.67 8.84
C GLU A 165 -9.05 3.53 10.27
N GLY A 166 -8.24 3.90 11.27
CA GLY A 166 -8.65 3.85 12.67
C GLY A 166 -9.88 4.71 12.98
N ARG A 167 -10.03 5.88 12.34
CA ARG A 167 -11.26 6.69 12.46
C ARG A 167 -12.48 5.98 11.89
N ILE A 168 -12.35 5.31 10.74
CA ILE A 168 -13.45 4.55 10.14
C ILE A 168 -13.80 3.36 11.03
N ALA A 169 -12.81 2.59 11.47
CA ALA A 169 -13.00 1.44 12.34
C ALA A 169 -13.73 1.83 13.65
N ARG A 170 -13.36 2.94 14.28
CA ARG A 170 -14.09 3.48 15.44
C ARG A 170 -15.53 3.82 15.15
N ALA A 171 -15.81 4.41 13.99
CA ALA A 171 -17.19 4.73 13.58
C ALA A 171 -18.04 3.47 13.35
N MET A 172 -17.39 2.32 13.10
CA MET A 172 -18.00 0.99 13.01
C MET A 172 -18.09 0.26 14.36
N GLY A 173 -17.80 0.93 15.48
CA GLY A 173 -17.87 0.36 16.82
C GLY A 173 -16.65 -0.47 17.25
N MET A 174 -15.58 -0.46 16.49
CA MET A 174 -14.37 -1.22 16.84
C MET A 174 -13.49 -0.50 17.87
N HIS A 175 -12.75 -1.27 18.66
CA HIS A 175 -11.64 -0.79 19.47
C HIS A 175 -10.38 -0.67 18.60
N VAL A 176 -9.63 0.44 18.73
CA VAL A 176 -8.42 0.67 17.93
C VAL A 176 -7.19 0.61 18.82
N LEU A 177 -6.31 -0.36 18.54
CA LEU A 177 -4.94 -0.42 19.04
C LEU A 177 -3.98 0.06 17.94
N ALA A 178 -2.91 0.72 18.34
CA ALA A 178 -1.93 1.26 17.43
C ALA A 178 -0.51 0.91 17.85
N TYR A 179 0.33 0.56 16.89
CA TYR A 179 1.77 0.46 17.07
C TYR A 179 2.47 1.37 16.05
N ASP A 180 3.29 2.28 16.53
CA ASP A 180 4.12 3.15 15.69
C ASP A 180 5.38 3.54 16.46
N VAL A 181 6.49 3.70 15.75
CA VAL A 181 7.76 4.15 16.33
C VAL A 181 7.74 5.65 16.67
N TYR A 182 6.75 6.41 16.14
CA TYR A 182 6.55 7.84 16.38
C TYR A 182 5.12 8.15 16.86
N PRO A 183 4.73 7.74 18.09
CA PRO A 183 3.41 8.05 18.62
C PRO A 183 3.16 9.56 18.69
N ASN A 184 1.92 9.97 18.37
CA ASN A 184 1.54 11.40 18.38
C ASN A 184 0.12 11.61 18.95
N ASP A 185 -0.21 12.84 19.32
CA ASP A 185 -1.47 13.16 20.00
C ASP A 185 -2.69 12.99 19.07
N ALA A 186 -2.55 13.24 17.78
CA ALA A 186 -3.62 12.99 16.80
C ALA A 186 -3.98 11.51 16.75
N GLY A 187 -2.99 10.62 16.85
CA GLY A 187 -3.20 9.18 16.95
C GLY A 187 -3.83 8.79 18.31
N ARG A 188 -3.36 9.35 19.43
CA ARG A 188 -3.93 9.09 20.76
C ARG A 188 -5.43 9.43 20.86
N ALA A 189 -5.89 10.40 20.10
CA ALA A 189 -7.31 10.76 20.03
C ALA A 189 -8.16 9.70 19.30
N ILE A 190 -7.52 8.79 18.54
CA ILE A 190 -8.20 7.78 17.74
C ILE A 190 -8.10 6.39 18.38
N GLY A 191 -6.92 5.99 18.86
CA GLY A 191 -6.66 4.67 19.39
C GLY A 191 -5.61 4.67 20.51
N ALA A 192 -5.47 3.54 21.19
CA ALA A 192 -4.48 3.35 22.24
C ALA A 192 -3.16 2.84 21.63
N TYR A 193 -2.06 3.54 21.86
CA TYR A 193 -0.74 3.03 21.51
C TYR A 193 -0.31 1.94 22.49
N VAL A 194 0.09 0.80 21.96
CA VAL A 194 0.60 -0.37 22.71
C VAL A 194 1.89 -0.88 22.05
N ASP A 195 2.59 -1.79 22.73
CA ASP A 195 3.68 -2.54 22.13
C ASP A 195 3.16 -3.55 21.08
N LEU A 196 4.07 -4.05 20.24
CA LEU A 196 3.70 -4.93 19.12
C LEU A 196 3.07 -6.24 19.62
N ASP A 197 3.63 -6.85 20.68
CA ASP A 197 3.14 -8.12 21.20
C ASP A 197 1.72 -7.99 21.77
N THR A 198 1.46 -6.92 22.50
CA THR A 198 0.11 -6.58 22.99
C THR A 198 -0.87 -6.39 21.84
N LEU A 199 -0.45 -5.65 20.78
CA LEU A 199 -1.29 -5.43 19.61
C LEU A 199 -1.65 -6.76 18.94
N LEU A 200 -0.66 -7.61 18.66
CA LEU A 200 -0.89 -8.91 18.00
C LEU A 200 -1.81 -9.81 18.83
N ALA A 201 -1.58 -9.90 20.15
CA ALA A 201 -2.35 -10.77 21.04
C ALA A 201 -3.81 -10.31 21.26
N GLN A 202 -4.10 -9.02 21.15
CA GLN A 202 -5.43 -8.48 21.47
C GLN A 202 -6.28 -8.17 20.25
N SER A 203 -5.71 -8.18 19.03
CA SER A 203 -6.44 -7.80 17.84
C SER A 203 -7.18 -8.95 17.18
N ASP A 204 -8.42 -8.70 16.78
CA ASP A 204 -9.21 -9.58 15.89
C ASP A 204 -8.85 -9.31 14.42
N VAL A 205 -8.38 -8.08 14.13
CA VAL A 205 -7.93 -7.64 12.81
C VAL A 205 -6.58 -6.95 12.98
N VAL A 206 -5.59 -7.31 12.17
CA VAL A 206 -4.29 -6.64 12.10
C VAL A 206 -4.14 -6.01 10.71
N SER A 207 -3.92 -4.68 10.65
CA SER A 207 -3.77 -3.92 9.41
C SER A 207 -2.40 -3.23 9.35
N LEU A 208 -1.69 -3.38 8.22
CA LEU A 208 -0.33 -2.89 8.04
C LEU A 208 -0.31 -1.61 7.19
N HIS A 209 0.25 -0.53 7.75
CA HIS A 209 0.43 0.78 7.09
C HIS A 209 1.80 1.40 7.34
N CYS A 210 2.74 0.63 7.90
CA CYS A 210 4.09 1.11 8.12
C CYS A 210 4.92 1.13 6.84
N ASN A 211 5.92 2.01 6.79
CA ASN A 211 6.94 1.99 5.75
C ASN A 211 7.79 0.72 5.90
N LEU A 212 8.29 0.21 4.77
CA LEU A 212 9.28 -0.87 4.79
C LEU A 212 10.65 -0.30 5.16
N THR A 213 11.31 -0.94 6.12
CA THR A 213 12.69 -0.68 6.53
C THR A 213 13.43 -2.01 6.69
N PRO A 214 14.76 -2.02 6.76
CA PRO A 214 15.50 -3.26 7.05
C PRO A 214 15.06 -3.94 8.35
N GLU A 215 14.69 -3.14 9.37
CA GLU A 215 14.34 -3.63 10.71
C GLU A 215 12.97 -4.29 10.77
N ASN A 216 12.05 -3.94 9.86
CA ASN A 216 10.69 -4.50 9.84
C ASN A 216 10.40 -5.40 8.63
N THR A 217 11.43 -5.72 7.84
CA THR A 217 11.31 -6.75 6.79
C THR A 217 10.97 -8.09 7.42
N GLY A 218 9.89 -8.74 6.94
CA GLY A 218 9.39 -9.98 7.53
C GLY A 218 8.81 -9.79 8.94
N LEU A 219 8.25 -8.63 9.25
CA LEU A 219 7.63 -8.34 10.55
C LEU A 219 6.55 -9.37 10.91
N ILE A 220 5.72 -9.73 9.94
CA ILE A 220 4.72 -10.80 10.10
C ILE A 220 5.37 -12.10 9.63
N ASN A 221 5.84 -12.86 10.58
CA ASN A 221 6.51 -14.15 10.43
C ASN A 221 5.87 -15.16 11.39
N LYS A 222 6.33 -16.39 11.35
CA LYS A 222 5.81 -17.50 12.17
C LYS A 222 5.75 -17.16 13.66
N GLU A 223 6.76 -16.46 14.21
CA GLU A 223 6.81 -16.12 15.64
C GLU A 223 5.73 -15.09 16.01
N ASN A 224 5.54 -14.08 15.16
CA ASN A 224 4.54 -13.04 15.39
C ASN A 224 3.12 -13.52 15.06
N ILE A 225 2.95 -14.39 14.07
CA ILE A 225 1.68 -15.06 13.79
C ILE A 225 1.23 -15.90 15.00
N ALA A 226 2.15 -16.64 15.64
CA ALA A 226 1.85 -17.44 16.83
C ALA A 226 1.38 -16.62 18.05
N LYS A 227 1.56 -15.29 18.04
CA LYS A 227 1.03 -14.38 19.08
C LYS A 227 -0.37 -13.86 18.76
N MET A 228 -0.82 -13.99 17.50
CA MET A 228 -2.13 -13.50 17.07
C MET A 228 -3.24 -14.41 17.60
N LYS A 229 -4.46 -13.89 17.62
CA LYS A 229 -5.63 -14.70 17.95
C LYS A 229 -5.90 -15.74 16.87
N ASP A 230 -6.41 -16.90 17.26
CA ASP A 230 -6.95 -17.87 16.29
C ASP A 230 -8.07 -17.20 15.45
N GLY A 231 -7.98 -17.33 14.15
CA GLY A 231 -8.93 -16.71 13.23
C GLY A 231 -8.79 -15.20 13.08
N ALA A 232 -7.68 -14.59 13.52
CA ALA A 232 -7.40 -13.18 13.28
C ALA A 232 -7.29 -12.89 11.78
N ILE A 233 -7.79 -11.72 11.36
CA ILE A 233 -7.74 -11.25 9.98
C ILE A 233 -6.47 -10.39 9.81
N LEU A 234 -5.66 -10.69 8.80
CA LEU A 234 -4.48 -9.90 8.44
C LEU A 234 -4.74 -9.14 7.13
N ILE A 235 -4.55 -7.81 7.13
CA ILE A 235 -4.66 -6.95 5.96
C ILE A 235 -3.32 -6.25 5.72
N ASN A 236 -2.75 -6.43 4.53
CA ASN A 236 -1.51 -5.76 4.13
C ASN A 236 -1.70 -4.95 2.85
N ASN A 237 -1.93 -3.65 3.01
CA ASN A 237 -1.99 -2.66 1.93
C ASN A 237 -0.75 -1.75 1.91
N ALA A 238 0.35 -2.16 2.56
CA ALA A 238 1.59 -1.40 2.65
C ALA A 238 2.67 -1.93 1.71
N ARG A 239 3.41 -2.96 2.14
CA ARG A 239 4.50 -3.58 1.36
C ARG A 239 4.49 -5.09 1.55
N GLY A 240 4.63 -5.85 0.45
CA GLY A 240 4.68 -7.32 0.51
C GLY A 240 5.76 -7.85 1.45
N GLN A 241 6.94 -7.24 1.41
CA GLN A 241 8.10 -7.63 2.23
C GLN A 241 7.93 -7.44 3.76
N LEU A 242 6.83 -6.83 4.22
CA LEU A 242 6.49 -6.81 5.65
C LEU A 242 6.03 -8.17 6.16
N ILE A 243 5.67 -9.08 5.27
CA ILE A 243 5.24 -10.44 5.62
C ILE A 243 6.20 -11.48 5.06
N VAL A 244 6.36 -12.58 5.76
CA VAL A 244 6.96 -13.81 5.24
C VAL A 244 5.82 -14.63 4.64
N GLU A 245 5.69 -14.60 3.31
CA GLU A 245 4.53 -15.17 2.60
C GLU A 245 4.30 -16.65 2.93
N GLN A 246 5.38 -17.44 3.05
CA GLN A 246 5.28 -18.86 3.38
C GLN A 246 4.73 -19.08 4.80
N ASP A 247 5.16 -18.25 5.77
CA ASP A 247 4.68 -18.36 7.15
C ASP A 247 3.18 -18.04 7.28
N VAL A 248 2.70 -17.08 6.45
CA VAL A 248 1.27 -16.73 6.39
C VAL A 248 0.47 -17.83 5.68
N ALA A 249 1.06 -18.47 4.65
CA ALA A 249 0.40 -19.56 3.93
C ALA A 249 0.29 -20.84 4.77
N ASP A 250 1.21 -21.05 5.70
CA ASP A 250 1.25 -22.22 6.58
C ASP A 250 0.36 -22.07 7.83
N ALA A 251 -0.13 -20.85 8.11
CA ALA A 251 -0.93 -20.51 9.29
C ALA A 251 -2.43 -20.63 9.03
#